data_3afedb33ebe22154e6608331fa86b2b8
#
_entry.id   3afedb33ebe22154e6608331fa86b2b8
#
_cell.length_a   1.000
_cell.length_b   1.000
_cell.length_c   1.000
_cell.angle_alpha   90.00
_cell.angle_beta   90.00
_cell.angle_gamma   90.00
#
_symmetry.space_group_name_H-M   'P 1'
#
loop_
_entity.id
_entity.type
_entity.pdbx_description
1 polymer ?
#
loop_
_entity_poly.entity_id
_entity_poly.type
_entity_poly.pdbx_seq_one_letter_code
_entity_poly.pdbx_strand_id
1 'polypeptide(L)'
;MFHTILTGIIIGLFISVPVGPIGILCIQRTVNRGRAHGIITGLGATTSDLIYAVLVGFSMSFVINFIETHQMTIQIVGSLIIFGFGLHIFRTNPVRQLSSVRKPSKGSYANDFFSAFGLCFSNPLIIFLLIGLFARFQFFTPTQTLFEHIVGLVAILVGAFAWWLLLTLIVGKLRNQFNVRGLWILNKITGAILMLLSIGGIVMALLGISL
;
A
#
# COMPACT_ATOMS: atom_id res chain seq x y z
N MET A 1 -6.37 13.63 17.34
CA MET A 1 -5.41 14.21 16.38
C MET A 1 -4.08 13.46 16.32
N PHE A 2 -3.28 13.36 17.41
CA PHE A 2 -1.99 12.65 17.33
C PHE A 2 -2.13 11.19 16.91
N HIS A 3 -3.09 10.47 17.45
CA HIS A 3 -3.42 9.10 17.05
C HIS A 3 -3.80 9.01 15.57
N THR A 4 -4.63 9.91 15.05
CA THR A 4 -5.05 9.96 13.64
C THR A 4 -3.86 10.16 12.70
N ILE A 5 -2.92 11.05 13.07
CA ILE A 5 -1.70 11.29 12.29
C ILE A 5 -0.82 10.05 12.26
N LEU A 6 -0.53 9.48 13.44
CA LEU A 6 0.33 8.29 13.54
C LEU A 6 -0.26 7.10 12.78
N THR A 7 -1.55 6.85 12.97
CA THR A 7 -2.27 5.78 12.30
C THR A 7 -2.31 6.01 10.78
N GLY A 8 -2.56 7.24 10.34
CA GLY A 8 -2.52 7.59 8.91
C GLY A 8 -1.17 7.32 8.27
N ILE A 9 -0.07 7.72 8.93
CA ILE A 9 1.29 7.43 8.44
C ILE A 9 1.53 5.91 8.35
N ILE A 10 1.12 5.16 9.37
CA ILE A 10 1.24 3.70 9.41
C ILE A 10 0.45 3.08 8.25
N ILE A 11 -0.81 3.47 8.04
CA ILE A 11 -1.63 2.99 6.94
C ILE A 11 -0.95 3.30 5.60
N GLY A 12 -0.49 4.54 5.40
CA GLY A 12 0.22 4.95 4.18
C GLY A 12 1.46 4.10 3.89
N LEU A 13 2.25 3.80 4.92
CA LEU A 13 3.37 2.87 4.80
C LEU A 13 2.88 1.47 4.40
N PHE A 14 1.88 0.91 5.09
CA PHE A 14 1.42 -0.46 4.84
C PHE A 14 0.85 -0.68 3.45
N ILE A 15 0.16 0.30 2.85
CA ILE A 15 -0.35 0.19 1.48
C ILE A 15 0.77 0.26 0.44
N SER A 16 1.87 0.96 0.74
CA SER A 16 2.97 1.20 -0.21
C SER A 16 4.13 0.21 -0.08
N VAL A 17 4.32 -0.41 1.10
CA VAL A 17 5.42 -1.38 1.36
C VAL A 17 5.35 -2.63 0.48
N PRO A 18 4.18 -3.23 0.18
CA PRO A 18 4.14 -4.37 -0.70
C PRO A 18 4.74 -4.04 -2.08
N VAL A 19 5.93 -4.56 -2.34
CA VAL A 19 6.65 -4.34 -3.61
C VAL A 19 6.03 -5.21 -4.69
N GLY A 20 4.90 -4.74 -5.20
CA GLY A 20 4.25 -5.30 -6.39
C GLY A 20 4.90 -4.80 -7.69
N PRO A 21 4.18 -4.91 -8.82
CA PRO A 21 4.66 -4.44 -10.12
C PRO A 21 5.13 -2.98 -10.12
N ILE A 22 4.47 -2.13 -9.32
CA ILE A 22 4.81 -0.70 -9.22
C ILE A 22 6.14 -0.47 -8.51
N GLY A 23 6.42 -1.22 -7.44
CA GLY A 23 7.70 -1.14 -6.74
C GLY A 23 8.86 -1.54 -7.64
N ILE A 24 8.69 -2.60 -8.44
CA ILE A 24 9.68 -3.02 -9.43
C ILE A 24 9.89 -1.95 -10.49
N LEU A 25 8.81 -1.33 -10.99
CA LEU A 25 8.89 -0.23 -11.94
C LEU A 25 9.63 0.97 -11.37
N CYS A 26 9.35 1.35 -10.10
CA CYS A 26 10.04 2.41 -9.38
C CYS A 26 11.54 2.13 -9.26
N ILE A 27 11.90 0.90 -8.85
CA ILE A 27 13.29 0.47 -8.73
C ILE A 27 14.00 0.53 -10.07
N GLN A 28 13.41 -0.02 -11.13
CA GLN A 28 14.00 0.00 -12.48
C GLN A 28 14.24 1.43 -12.98
N ARG A 29 13.27 2.34 -12.78
CA ARG A 29 13.44 3.73 -13.18
C ARG A 29 14.52 4.42 -12.36
N THR A 30 14.58 4.15 -11.05
CA THR A 30 15.65 4.67 -10.18
C THR A 30 17.02 4.20 -10.63
N VAL A 31 17.18 2.92 -10.95
CA VAL A 31 18.45 2.34 -11.39
C VAL A 31 18.85 2.84 -12.79
N ASN A 32 17.91 2.83 -13.74
CA ASN A 32 18.21 3.06 -15.15
C ASN A 32 18.22 4.55 -15.53
N ARG A 33 17.42 5.39 -14.84
CA ARG A 33 17.22 6.80 -15.20
C ARG A 33 17.55 7.78 -14.06
N GLY A 34 17.75 7.27 -12.85
CA GLY A 34 18.09 8.08 -11.68
C GLY A 34 16.93 8.27 -10.70
N ARG A 35 17.28 8.80 -9.53
CA ARG A 35 16.35 8.94 -8.38
C ARG A 35 15.11 9.77 -8.70
N ALA A 36 15.24 10.84 -9.49
CA ALA A 36 14.10 11.69 -9.83
C ALA A 36 12.98 10.91 -10.53
N HIS A 37 13.32 10.03 -11.48
CA HIS A 37 12.35 9.16 -12.16
C HIS A 37 11.66 8.17 -11.21
N GLY A 38 12.39 7.65 -10.22
CA GLY A 38 11.81 6.82 -9.15
C GLY A 38 10.84 7.59 -8.26
N ILE A 39 11.23 8.79 -7.81
CA ILE A 39 10.39 9.67 -6.98
C ILE A 39 9.09 10.04 -7.71
N ILE A 40 9.17 10.42 -8.97
CA ILE A 40 7.99 10.75 -9.79
C ILE A 40 7.09 9.52 -9.97
N THR A 41 7.67 8.33 -10.13
CA THR A 41 6.91 7.07 -10.16
C THR A 41 6.18 6.86 -8.83
N GLY A 42 6.86 7.07 -7.70
CA GLY A 42 6.27 7.01 -6.36
C GLY A 42 5.15 8.03 -6.15
N LEU A 43 5.31 9.25 -6.66
CA LEU A 43 4.25 10.28 -6.62
C LEU A 43 3.00 9.83 -7.38
N GLY A 44 3.15 9.24 -8.56
CA GLY A 44 2.02 8.69 -9.31
C GLY A 44 1.28 7.60 -8.54
N ALA A 45 2.01 6.69 -7.90
CA ALA A 45 1.45 5.66 -7.05
C ALA A 45 0.70 6.26 -5.84
N THR A 46 1.35 7.15 -5.10
CA THR A 46 0.77 7.83 -3.91
C THR A 46 -0.50 8.61 -4.25
N THR A 47 -0.55 9.24 -5.43
CA THR A 47 -1.76 9.94 -5.88
C THR A 47 -2.92 8.99 -6.12
N SER A 48 -2.68 7.82 -6.69
CA SER A 48 -3.68 6.77 -6.84
C SER A 48 -4.17 6.25 -5.48
N ASP A 49 -3.24 5.99 -4.56
CA ASP A 49 -3.54 5.52 -3.21
C ASP A 49 -4.41 6.54 -2.45
N LEU A 50 -4.11 7.84 -2.59
CA LEU A 50 -4.91 8.91 -2.00
C LEU A 50 -6.34 8.94 -2.54
N ILE A 51 -6.53 8.80 -3.85
CA ILE A 51 -7.87 8.75 -4.45
C ILE A 51 -8.66 7.58 -3.88
N TYR A 52 -8.06 6.41 -3.78
CA TYR A 52 -8.70 5.26 -3.16
C TYR A 52 -8.98 5.48 -1.67
N ALA A 53 -8.05 6.09 -0.92
CA ALA A 53 -8.26 6.41 0.49
C ALA A 53 -9.44 7.38 0.69
N VAL A 54 -9.58 8.38 -0.19
CA VAL A 54 -10.73 9.30 -0.20
C VAL A 54 -12.02 8.54 -0.51
N LEU A 55 -12.04 7.76 -1.60
CA LEU A 55 -13.24 7.00 -2.00
C LEU A 55 -13.71 6.04 -0.90
N VAL A 56 -12.77 5.26 -0.34
CA VAL A 56 -13.08 4.32 0.75
C VAL A 56 -13.50 5.07 2.01
N GLY A 57 -12.80 6.16 2.38
CA GLY A 57 -13.10 6.95 3.57
C GLY A 57 -14.51 7.55 3.53
N PHE A 58 -14.90 8.15 2.41
CA PHE A 58 -16.26 8.69 2.24
C PHE A 58 -17.32 7.59 2.16
N SER A 59 -17.01 6.43 1.61
CA SER A 59 -17.93 5.28 1.57
C SER A 59 -18.14 4.69 2.96
N MET A 60 -17.19 4.80 3.86
CA MET A 60 -17.29 4.29 5.23
C MET A 60 -18.47 4.89 5.99
N SER A 61 -18.83 6.15 5.77
CA SER A 61 -19.99 6.78 6.43
C SER A 61 -21.31 6.07 6.13
N PHE A 62 -21.46 5.46 4.93
CA PHE A 62 -22.62 4.66 4.56
C PHE A 62 -22.52 3.21 5.06
N VAL A 63 -21.34 2.73 5.31
CA VAL A 63 -21.05 1.32 5.60
C VAL A 63 -20.89 1.06 7.11
N ILE A 64 -20.76 2.10 7.95
CA ILE A 64 -20.54 1.94 9.39
C ILE A 64 -21.64 1.09 10.04
N ASN A 65 -22.91 1.39 9.80
CA ASN A 65 -24.01 0.59 10.36
C ASN A 65 -23.98 -0.87 9.88
N PHE A 66 -23.58 -1.10 8.64
CA PHE A 66 -23.42 -2.43 8.07
C PHE A 66 -22.23 -3.16 8.69
N ILE A 67 -21.12 -2.44 8.91
CA ILE A 67 -19.91 -2.97 9.56
C ILE A 67 -20.19 -3.35 11.01
N GLU A 68 -20.87 -2.49 11.77
CA GLU A 68 -21.23 -2.76 13.17
C GLU A 68 -22.13 -3.99 13.30
N THR A 69 -23.10 -4.15 12.37
CA THR A 69 -24.01 -5.30 12.37
C THR A 69 -23.31 -6.60 11.94
N HIS A 70 -22.28 -6.53 11.08
CA HIS A 70 -21.61 -7.70 10.50
C HIS A 70 -20.12 -7.75 10.82
N GLN A 71 -19.70 -7.17 11.94
CA GLN A 71 -18.29 -6.96 12.29
C GLN A 71 -17.44 -8.23 12.18
N MET A 72 -17.90 -9.33 12.75
CA MET A 72 -17.20 -10.62 12.70
C MET A 72 -17.03 -11.12 11.24
N THR A 73 -18.07 -11.04 10.44
CA THR A 73 -18.02 -11.49 9.04
C THR A 73 -17.04 -10.66 8.22
N ILE A 74 -17.08 -9.33 8.39
CA ILE A 74 -16.20 -8.40 7.68
C ILE A 74 -14.75 -8.59 8.11
N GLN A 75 -14.52 -8.81 9.40
CA GLN A 75 -13.17 -9.06 9.93
C GLN A 75 -12.58 -10.37 9.39
N ILE A 76 -13.37 -11.44 9.31
CA ILE A 76 -12.94 -12.71 8.72
C ILE A 76 -12.67 -12.55 7.22
N VAL A 77 -13.62 -11.99 6.47
CA VAL A 77 -13.50 -11.81 5.02
C VAL A 77 -12.33 -10.88 4.69
N GLY A 78 -12.19 -9.75 5.38
CA GLY A 78 -11.06 -8.83 5.22
C GLY A 78 -9.71 -9.52 5.50
N SER A 79 -9.64 -10.28 6.59
CA SER A 79 -8.43 -11.05 6.92
C SER A 79 -8.10 -12.10 5.86
N LEU A 80 -9.08 -12.82 5.31
CA LEU A 80 -8.88 -13.78 4.22
C LEU A 80 -8.35 -13.10 2.96
N ILE A 81 -8.86 -11.92 2.63
CA ILE A 81 -8.37 -11.11 1.49
C ILE A 81 -6.91 -10.69 1.72
N ILE A 82 -6.59 -10.18 2.90
CA ILE A 82 -5.22 -9.78 3.27
C ILE A 82 -4.28 -10.99 3.24
N PHE A 83 -4.74 -12.16 3.71
CA PHE A 83 -3.97 -13.41 3.63
C PHE A 83 -3.68 -13.81 2.19
N GLY A 84 -4.70 -13.81 1.32
CA GLY A 84 -4.55 -14.11 -0.11
C GLY A 84 -3.57 -13.15 -0.78
N PHE A 85 -3.63 -11.87 -0.43
CA PHE A 85 -2.72 -10.85 -0.92
C PHE A 85 -1.27 -11.07 -0.44
N GLY A 86 -1.10 -11.34 0.86
CA GLY A 86 0.19 -11.69 1.44
C GLY A 86 0.81 -12.93 0.79
N LEU A 87 0.00 -13.97 0.55
CA LEU A 87 0.41 -15.19 -0.14
C LEU A 87 0.80 -14.92 -1.60
N HIS A 88 0.05 -14.07 -2.30
CA HIS A 88 0.38 -13.66 -3.66
C HIS A 88 1.75 -12.95 -3.70
N ILE A 89 1.97 -11.95 -2.86
CA ILE A 89 3.25 -11.23 -2.75
C ILE A 89 4.38 -12.20 -2.38
N PHE A 90 4.15 -13.07 -1.41
CA PHE A 90 5.13 -14.06 -0.97
C PHE A 90 5.56 -15.02 -2.09
N ARG A 91 4.63 -15.41 -2.97
CA ARG A 91 4.88 -16.29 -4.12
C ARG A 91 5.42 -15.56 -5.34
N THR A 92 5.27 -14.25 -5.41
CA THR A 92 5.70 -13.45 -6.57
C THR A 92 7.23 -13.46 -6.68
N ASN A 93 7.70 -13.89 -7.86
CA ASN A 93 9.12 -13.89 -8.19
C ASN A 93 9.47 -12.62 -8.98
N PRO A 94 10.20 -11.67 -8.39
CA PRO A 94 10.54 -10.40 -9.05
C PRO A 94 11.44 -10.58 -10.29
N VAL A 95 12.17 -11.70 -10.38
CA VAL A 95 13.03 -12.00 -11.54
C VAL A 95 12.24 -12.07 -12.85
N ARG A 96 11.07 -12.73 -12.81
CA ARG A 96 10.20 -12.84 -14.01
C ARG A 96 9.59 -11.52 -14.41
N GLN A 97 9.29 -10.65 -13.45
CA GLN A 97 8.73 -9.31 -13.72
C GLN A 97 9.79 -8.35 -14.28
N LEU A 98 11.05 -8.46 -13.83
CA LEU A 98 12.15 -7.65 -14.35
C LEU A 98 12.48 -7.96 -15.81
N SER A 99 12.31 -9.19 -16.25
CA SER A 99 12.59 -9.59 -17.63
C SER A 99 11.55 -9.05 -18.64
N SER A 100 10.32 -8.84 -18.21
CA SER A 100 9.24 -8.34 -19.07
C SER A 100 9.28 -6.83 -19.33
N VAL A 101 10.00 -6.05 -18.51
CA VAL A 101 10.04 -4.57 -18.57
C VAL A 101 11.34 -4.03 -19.19
N ARG A 102 12.11 -4.86 -19.84
CA ARG A 102 13.50 -4.59 -20.31
C ARG A 102 13.60 -3.74 -21.58
N LYS A 103 12.80 -2.70 -21.77
CA LYS A 103 13.07 -1.69 -22.84
C LYS A 103 13.39 -0.34 -22.17
N PRO A 104 14.61 0.21 -22.35
CA PRO A 104 14.89 1.58 -21.93
C PRO A 104 14.14 2.53 -22.87
N SER A 105 12.93 2.94 -22.50
CA SER A 105 12.29 4.05 -23.20
C SER A 105 12.83 5.36 -22.62
N LYS A 106 13.15 6.32 -23.49
CA LYS A 106 13.38 7.71 -23.10
C LYS A 106 12.04 8.26 -22.59
N GLY A 107 11.70 8.02 -21.31
CA GLY A 107 10.44 8.45 -20.71
C GLY A 107 10.58 9.83 -20.12
N SER A 108 9.60 10.67 -20.38
CA SER A 108 9.37 11.94 -19.66
C SER A 108 8.92 11.67 -18.22
N TYR A 109 9.14 12.59 -17.30
CA TYR A 109 8.59 12.55 -15.94
C TYR A 109 7.07 12.39 -15.94
N ALA A 110 6.37 13.05 -16.87
CA ALA A 110 4.92 12.89 -17.04
C ALA A 110 4.54 11.44 -17.34
N ASN A 111 5.27 10.77 -18.25
CA ASN A 111 5.02 9.37 -18.56
C ASN A 111 5.30 8.45 -17.36
N ASP A 112 6.31 8.78 -16.54
CA ASP A 112 6.62 8.02 -15.33
C ASP A 112 5.53 8.16 -14.28
N PHE A 113 4.98 9.37 -14.12
CA PHE A 113 3.85 9.64 -13.24
C PHE A 113 2.58 8.91 -13.69
N PHE A 114 2.12 9.18 -14.91
CA PHE A 114 0.83 8.67 -15.39
C PHE A 114 0.81 7.15 -15.56
N SER A 115 1.93 6.54 -15.96
CA SER A 115 2.00 5.08 -16.07
C SER A 115 2.02 4.41 -14.68
N ALA A 116 2.65 5.03 -13.68
CA ALA A 116 2.61 4.56 -12.30
C ALA A 116 1.21 4.73 -11.71
N PHE A 117 0.63 5.92 -11.87
CA PHE A 117 -0.74 6.21 -11.47
C PHE A 117 -1.72 5.20 -12.08
N GLY A 118 -1.72 5.02 -13.40
CA GLY A 118 -2.62 4.10 -14.09
C GLY A 118 -2.43 2.65 -13.66
N LEU A 119 -1.17 2.21 -13.44
CA LEU A 119 -0.89 0.86 -12.96
C LEU A 119 -1.43 0.62 -11.53
N CYS A 120 -1.25 1.59 -10.62
CA CYS A 120 -1.82 1.52 -9.27
C CYS A 120 -3.34 1.61 -9.31
N PHE A 121 -3.88 2.55 -10.09
CA PHE A 121 -5.32 2.77 -10.22
C PHE A 121 -6.05 1.60 -10.89
N SER A 122 -5.37 0.78 -11.65
CA SER A 122 -5.92 -0.45 -12.22
C SER A 122 -5.93 -1.63 -11.25
N ASN A 123 -5.41 -1.45 -10.01
CA ASN A 123 -5.33 -2.52 -9.02
C ASN A 123 -6.44 -2.40 -7.96
N PRO A 124 -7.59 -3.10 -8.14
CA PRO A 124 -8.70 -3.00 -7.20
C PRO A 124 -8.39 -3.58 -5.82
N LEU A 125 -7.32 -4.36 -5.67
CA LEU A 125 -6.94 -4.97 -4.40
C LEU A 125 -6.56 -3.95 -3.33
N ILE A 126 -6.13 -2.74 -3.72
CA ILE A 126 -5.85 -1.63 -2.81
C ILE A 126 -7.11 -1.20 -2.05
N ILE A 127 -8.28 -1.24 -2.68
CA ILE A 127 -9.56 -0.90 -2.04
C ILE A 127 -9.82 -1.83 -0.85
N PHE A 128 -9.68 -3.13 -1.06
CA PHE A 128 -9.91 -4.12 0.01
C PHE A 128 -8.89 -4.00 1.14
N LEU A 129 -7.63 -3.71 0.79
CA LEU A 129 -6.58 -3.47 1.78
C LEU A 129 -6.89 -2.22 2.61
N LEU A 130 -7.33 -1.11 1.97
CA LEU A 130 -7.71 0.11 2.66
C LEU A 130 -8.93 -0.09 3.55
N ILE A 131 -9.97 -0.78 3.08
CA ILE A 131 -11.15 -1.11 3.90
C ILE A 131 -10.71 -1.88 5.13
N GLY A 132 -9.88 -2.92 4.96
CA GLY A 132 -9.37 -3.72 6.08
C GLY A 132 -8.54 -2.89 7.07
N LEU A 133 -7.66 -2.01 6.58
CA LEU A 133 -6.83 -1.16 7.43
C LEU A 133 -7.67 -0.09 8.15
N PHE A 134 -8.63 0.54 7.44
CA PHE A 134 -9.50 1.55 8.04
C PHE A 134 -10.39 0.95 9.12
N ALA A 135 -10.95 -0.23 8.89
CA ALA A 135 -11.73 -0.96 9.88
C ALA A 135 -10.85 -1.37 11.06
N ARG A 136 -9.66 -1.93 10.81
CA ARG A 136 -8.73 -2.41 11.83
C ARG A 136 -8.24 -1.30 12.77
N PHE A 137 -7.98 -0.14 12.23
CA PHE A 137 -7.48 1.01 12.98
C PHE A 137 -8.58 1.98 13.42
N GLN A 138 -9.84 1.66 13.13
CA GLN A 138 -10.98 2.57 13.37
C GLN A 138 -10.67 3.99 12.88
N PHE A 139 -10.11 4.05 11.66
CA PHE A 139 -9.52 5.27 11.14
C PHE A 139 -10.54 6.37 10.85
N PHE A 140 -11.73 5.98 10.41
CA PHE A 140 -12.89 6.85 10.24
C PHE A 140 -13.95 6.49 11.25
N THR A 141 -14.28 7.42 12.16
CA THR A 141 -15.34 7.23 13.16
C THR A 141 -16.38 8.36 13.04
N PRO A 142 -17.67 8.10 13.36
CA PRO A 142 -18.71 9.12 13.27
C PRO A 142 -18.49 10.33 14.17
N THR A 143 -17.66 10.19 15.20
CA THR A 143 -17.34 11.24 16.15
C THR A 143 -16.25 12.20 15.69
N GLN A 144 -15.53 11.86 14.62
CA GLN A 144 -14.46 12.69 14.07
C GLN A 144 -15.01 13.83 13.24
N THR A 145 -14.33 14.96 13.32
CA THR A 145 -14.60 16.14 12.52
C THR A 145 -14.07 15.97 11.08
N LEU A 146 -14.62 16.71 10.14
CA LEU A 146 -14.11 16.75 8.75
C LEU A 146 -12.62 17.15 8.71
N PHE A 147 -12.20 18.02 9.62
CA PHE A 147 -10.80 18.44 9.73
C PHE A 147 -9.88 17.25 10.10
N GLU A 148 -10.31 16.40 11.04
CA GLU A 148 -9.55 15.21 11.42
C GLU A 148 -9.46 14.18 10.30
N HIS A 149 -10.53 14.04 9.49
CA HIS A 149 -10.49 13.21 8.28
C HIS A 149 -9.46 13.72 7.26
N ILE A 150 -9.45 15.04 7.00
CA ILE A 150 -8.46 15.65 6.09
C ILE A 150 -7.03 15.44 6.61
N VAL A 151 -6.80 15.69 7.89
CA VAL A 151 -5.49 15.48 8.53
C VAL A 151 -5.06 14.01 8.42
N GLY A 152 -5.99 13.09 8.61
CA GLY A 152 -5.74 11.67 8.46
C GLY A 152 -5.35 11.29 7.02
N LEU A 153 -6.08 11.78 6.02
CA LEU A 153 -5.77 11.55 4.60
C LEU A 153 -4.40 12.13 4.20
N VAL A 154 -4.08 13.32 4.70
CA VAL A 154 -2.74 13.93 4.50
C VAL A 154 -1.67 13.07 5.16
N ALA A 155 -1.93 12.52 6.35
CA ALA A 155 -0.99 11.63 7.03
C ALA A 155 -0.76 10.32 6.25
N ILE A 156 -1.80 9.74 5.63
CA ILE A 156 -1.67 8.58 4.73
C ILE A 156 -0.77 8.93 3.55
N LEU A 157 -1.01 10.07 2.90
CA LEU A 157 -0.20 10.55 1.78
C LEU A 157 1.27 10.72 2.18
N VAL A 158 1.54 11.31 3.34
CA VAL A 158 2.90 11.48 3.88
C VAL A 158 3.56 10.13 4.12
N GLY A 159 2.86 9.18 4.73
CA GLY A 159 3.38 7.83 4.98
C GLY A 159 3.69 7.07 3.69
N ALA A 160 2.77 7.09 2.73
CA ALA A 160 2.95 6.45 1.43
C ALA A 160 4.13 7.07 0.65
N PHE A 161 4.21 8.41 0.62
CA PHE A 161 5.28 9.10 -0.08
C PHE A 161 6.65 8.90 0.60
N ALA A 162 6.68 8.88 1.93
CA ALA A 162 7.90 8.59 2.70
C ALA A 162 8.48 7.22 2.34
N TRP A 163 7.63 6.20 2.13
CA TRP A 163 8.08 4.90 1.65
C TRP A 163 8.76 4.99 0.28
N TRP A 164 8.15 5.67 -0.69
CA TRP A 164 8.73 5.82 -2.03
C TRP A 164 10.04 6.62 -2.03
N LEU A 165 10.14 7.64 -1.19
CA LEU A 165 11.39 8.36 -0.98
C LEU A 165 12.46 7.44 -0.40
N LEU A 166 12.15 6.70 0.65
CA LEU A 166 13.07 5.76 1.28
C LEU A 166 13.55 4.70 0.27
N LEU A 167 12.62 4.10 -0.47
CA LEU A 167 12.93 3.10 -1.49
C LEU A 167 13.88 3.66 -2.56
N THR A 168 13.58 4.83 -3.10
CA THR A 168 14.40 5.46 -4.15
C THR A 168 15.79 5.90 -3.64
N LEU A 169 15.88 6.33 -2.37
CA LEU A 169 17.16 6.67 -1.74
C LEU A 169 18.03 5.42 -1.56
N ILE A 170 17.45 4.34 -1.01
CA ILE A 170 18.16 3.07 -0.82
C ILE A 170 18.63 2.51 -2.17
N VAL A 171 17.72 2.40 -3.13
CA VAL A 171 18.03 1.88 -4.47
C VAL A 171 19.05 2.75 -5.19
N GLY A 172 18.91 4.07 -5.09
CA GLY A 172 19.85 5.00 -5.71
C GLY A 172 21.25 4.98 -5.09
N LYS A 173 21.37 4.66 -3.79
CA LYS A 173 22.65 4.50 -3.10
C LYS A 173 23.31 3.16 -3.43
N LEU A 174 22.48 2.11 -3.54
CA LEU A 174 22.94 0.74 -3.79
C LEU A 174 22.91 0.37 -5.28
N ARG A 175 22.81 1.34 -6.19
CA ARG A 175 22.64 1.11 -7.63
C ARG A 175 23.64 0.10 -8.22
N ASN A 176 24.88 0.14 -7.77
CA ASN A 176 25.96 -0.74 -8.25
C ASN A 176 25.95 -2.13 -7.59
N GLN A 177 25.20 -2.30 -6.49
CA GLN A 177 25.11 -3.56 -5.72
C GLN A 177 23.70 -4.13 -5.73
N PHE A 178 22.75 -3.46 -6.44
CA PHE A 178 21.35 -3.86 -6.38
C PHE A 178 21.13 -5.21 -7.02
N ASN A 179 20.92 -6.20 -6.15
CA ASN A 179 20.74 -7.59 -6.54
C ASN A 179 19.23 -7.94 -6.48
N VAL A 180 18.75 -8.61 -7.50
CA VAL A 180 17.38 -9.17 -7.60
C VAL A 180 16.99 -9.99 -6.36
N ARG A 181 18.00 -10.57 -5.69
CA ARG A 181 17.82 -11.31 -4.45
C ARG A 181 17.25 -10.44 -3.31
N GLY A 182 17.62 -9.15 -3.23
CA GLY A 182 17.07 -8.21 -2.24
C GLY A 182 15.57 -7.97 -2.42
N LEU A 183 15.10 -7.83 -3.67
CA LEU A 183 13.67 -7.71 -3.98
C LEU A 183 12.88 -8.98 -3.62
N TRP A 184 13.48 -10.13 -3.90
CA TRP A 184 12.87 -11.39 -3.55
C TRP A 184 12.71 -11.55 -2.03
N ILE A 185 13.73 -11.18 -1.27
CA ILE A 185 13.69 -11.20 0.20
C ILE A 185 12.64 -10.22 0.71
N LEU A 186 12.57 -9.01 0.17
CA LEU A 186 11.58 -8.01 0.56
C LEU A 186 10.14 -8.51 0.35
N ASN A 187 9.85 -9.10 -0.81
CA ASN A 187 8.54 -9.71 -1.08
C ASN A 187 8.22 -10.86 -0.11
N LYS A 188 9.22 -11.68 0.24
CA LYS A 188 9.06 -12.77 1.22
C LYS A 188 8.72 -12.23 2.60
N ILE A 189 9.47 -11.24 3.09
CA ILE A 189 9.23 -10.62 4.40
C ILE A 189 7.86 -9.95 4.43
N THR A 190 7.54 -9.10 3.45
CA THR A 190 6.27 -8.37 3.39
C THR A 190 5.07 -9.33 3.30
N GLY A 191 5.15 -10.33 2.42
CA GLY A 191 4.10 -11.34 2.31
C GLY A 191 3.91 -12.15 3.59
N ALA A 192 5.01 -12.52 4.29
CA ALA A 192 4.95 -13.21 5.57
C ALA A 192 4.31 -12.35 6.66
N ILE A 193 4.68 -11.07 6.76
CA ILE A 193 4.08 -10.14 7.73
C ILE A 193 2.56 -10.00 7.48
N LEU A 194 2.13 -9.81 6.23
CA LEU A 194 0.70 -9.70 5.89
C LEU A 194 -0.06 -10.98 6.24
N MET A 195 0.50 -12.16 5.97
CA MET A 195 -0.11 -13.43 6.35
C MET A 195 -0.23 -13.58 7.87
N LEU A 196 0.81 -13.24 8.63
CA LEU A 196 0.78 -13.30 10.10
C LEU A 196 -0.25 -12.34 10.68
N LEU A 197 -0.32 -11.10 10.19
CA LEU A 197 -1.31 -10.10 10.60
C LEU A 197 -2.74 -10.59 10.32
N SER A 198 -2.96 -11.21 9.17
CA SER A 198 -4.30 -11.71 8.80
C SER A 198 -4.72 -12.92 9.65
N ILE A 199 -3.79 -13.84 9.95
CA ILE A 199 -4.05 -14.95 10.88
C ILE A 199 -4.42 -14.41 12.26
N GLY A 200 -3.66 -13.42 12.76
CA GLY A 200 -3.98 -12.73 14.01
C GLY A 200 -5.39 -12.12 13.99
N GLY A 201 -5.78 -11.46 12.89
CA GLY A 201 -7.12 -10.91 12.70
C GLY A 201 -8.23 -11.98 12.73
N ILE A 202 -8.01 -13.14 12.09
CA ILE A 202 -8.96 -14.27 12.12
C ILE A 202 -9.10 -14.81 13.55
N VAL A 203 -7.98 -15.06 14.23
CA VAL A 203 -8.00 -15.58 15.61
C VAL A 203 -8.75 -14.63 16.54
N MET A 204 -8.50 -13.32 16.45
CA MET A 204 -9.21 -12.32 17.27
C MET A 204 -10.71 -12.29 16.96
N ALA A 205 -11.11 -12.40 15.68
CA ALA A 205 -12.50 -12.47 15.28
C ALA A 205 -13.21 -13.70 15.89
N LEU A 206 -12.55 -14.87 15.88
CA LEU A 206 -13.07 -16.10 16.45
C LEU A 206 -13.17 -16.08 17.97
N LEU A 207 -12.28 -15.33 18.64
CA LEU A 207 -12.31 -15.14 20.10
C LEU A 207 -13.32 -14.07 20.55
N GLY A 208 -14.06 -13.45 19.61
CA GLY A 208 -15.02 -12.38 19.91
C GLY A 208 -14.35 -11.09 20.45
N ILE A 209 -13.05 -10.97 20.24
CA ILE A 209 -12.29 -9.76 20.63
C ILE A 209 -12.47 -8.77 19.47
N SER A 210 -13.43 -7.84 19.65
CA SER A 210 -13.53 -6.66 18.80
C SER A 210 -12.36 -5.74 19.11
N LEU A 211 -11.65 -5.36 18.06
CA LEU A 211 -10.54 -4.41 18.15
C LEU A 211 -11.04 -3.00 17.97
#